data_aea22d2c3cc4e4527c45ace438fba8d8
#
_entry.id   aea22d2c3cc4e4527c45ace438fba8d8
#
_cell.length_a   1.000
_cell.length_b   1.000
_cell.length_c   1.000
_cell.angle_alpha   90.00
_cell.angle_beta   90.00
_cell.angle_gamma   90.00
#
_symmetry.space_group_name_H-M   'P 1'
#
loop_
_entity.id
_entity.type
_entity.pdbx_description
1 polymer ?
#
loop_
_entity_poly.entity_id
_entity_poly.type
_entity_poly.pdbx_seq_one_letter_code
_entity_poly.pdbx_strand_id
1 'polypeptide(L)'
;MNASVVLQGVRKRFGSTEAVRGIDLAVPSGCLCGVLGPNGAGKSTTIRMLMSIIYPDQGSIRVLGSDAIAMKDRIGYLPEERGLYKKMRVLEYLAYIGALKGLTGAESRRRALAWLERIELPGVDRKRCEELSKGMQQKVQFIASVMHDPELIILDEPFSGLDPVNSRVLARIVTELHAGGRTILFSTHQMHHAESLCDRVVLINRGEKLLDETLESVRAGHRPTTVVARTDGAFETAAAAAERIPGVAAVDRAEDGSVLAHAAAGTDAIDLLAPLAATRLFSGVALKRPTLDDIFVELVTAHGGHARREEPAHA
;
A
#
# COMPACT_ATOMS: atom_id res chain seq x y z
N MET A 1 -6.24 14.82 -18.72
CA MET A 1 -5.32 13.70 -18.41
C MET A 1 -6.04 12.41 -18.71
N ASN A 2 -5.37 11.44 -19.32
CA ASN A 2 -5.99 10.15 -19.62
C ASN A 2 -5.96 9.29 -18.34
N ALA A 3 -7.10 8.74 -17.92
CA ALA A 3 -7.20 7.92 -16.71
C ALA A 3 -7.30 6.45 -17.11
N SER A 4 -6.44 5.60 -16.50
CA SER A 4 -6.47 4.15 -16.72
C SER A 4 -7.60 3.46 -15.96
N VAL A 5 -8.06 4.06 -14.84
CA VAL A 5 -9.18 3.54 -14.04
C VAL A 5 -10.10 4.71 -13.69
N VAL A 6 -11.41 4.53 -13.89
CA VAL A 6 -12.44 5.52 -13.53
C VAL A 6 -13.61 4.80 -12.87
N LEU A 7 -13.95 5.22 -11.66
CA LEU A 7 -15.16 4.84 -10.92
C LEU A 7 -16.02 6.09 -10.76
N GLN A 8 -17.34 5.95 -10.95
CA GLN A 8 -18.32 7.05 -10.78
C GLN A 8 -19.50 6.56 -9.97
N GLY A 9 -19.66 7.07 -8.76
CA GLY A 9 -20.75 6.79 -7.84
C GLY A 9 -20.92 5.30 -7.51
N VAL A 10 -19.82 4.54 -7.46
CA VAL A 10 -19.85 3.08 -7.35
C VAL A 10 -20.33 2.65 -5.98
N ARG A 11 -21.40 1.81 -5.95
CA ARG A 11 -21.96 1.21 -4.73
C ARG A 11 -22.04 -0.29 -4.82
N LYS A 12 -21.83 -0.96 -3.67
CA LYS A 12 -21.97 -2.41 -3.55
C LYS A 12 -22.48 -2.81 -2.18
N ARG A 13 -23.53 -3.63 -2.18
CA ARG A 13 -24.13 -4.20 -0.97
C ARG A 13 -24.09 -5.73 -1.00
N PHE A 14 -23.86 -6.33 0.15
CA PHE A 14 -23.98 -7.76 0.39
C PHE A 14 -24.92 -7.98 1.57
N GLY A 15 -26.13 -8.45 1.29
CA GLY A 15 -27.19 -8.55 2.31
C GLY A 15 -27.48 -7.19 2.97
N SER A 16 -27.31 -7.09 4.28
CA SER A 16 -27.47 -5.83 5.04
C SER A 16 -26.25 -4.92 5.02
N THR A 17 -25.08 -5.41 4.58
CA THR A 17 -23.80 -4.67 4.64
C THR A 17 -23.55 -3.93 3.33
N GLU A 18 -23.42 -2.62 3.38
CA GLU A 18 -22.98 -1.78 2.26
C GLU A 18 -21.45 -1.70 2.28
N ALA A 19 -20.81 -2.53 1.44
CA ALA A 19 -19.36 -2.67 1.41
C ALA A 19 -18.65 -1.53 0.66
N VAL A 20 -19.35 -0.87 -0.29
CA VAL A 20 -18.87 0.29 -1.03
C VAL A 20 -20.02 1.30 -1.15
N ARG A 21 -19.76 2.56 -0.77
CA ARG A 21 -20.78 3.57 -0.51
C ARG A 21 -20.65 4.82 -1.38
N GLY A 22 -20.61 4.63 -2.70
CA GLY A 22 -20.56 5.74 -3.66
C GLY A 22 -19.15 6.27 -3.87
N ILE A 23 -18.23 5.38 -4.22
CA ILE A 23 -16.84 5.76 -4.51
C ILE A 23 -16.72 6.35 -5.91
N ASP A 24 -16.14 7.55 -5.97
CA ASP A 24 -15.61 8.20 -7.17
C ASP A 24 -14.09 8.14 -7.12
N LEU A 25 -13.45 7.63 -8.19
CA LEU A 25 -12.00 7.49 -8.27
C LEU A 25 -11.54 7.65 -9.72
N ALA A 26 -10.46 8.40 -9.94
CA ALA A 26 -9.77 8.46 -11.22
C ALA A 26 -8.27 8.24 -11.03
N VAL A 27 -7.74 7.12 -11.55
CA VAL A 27 -6.30 6.81 -11.51
C VAL A 27 -5.68 7.22 -12.84
N PRO A 28 -4.77 8.22 -12.86
CA PRO A 28 -4.07 8.64 -14.07
C PRO A 28 -3.24 7.51 -14.68
N SER A 29 -3.09 7.52 -16.00
CA SER A 29 -2.17 6.59 -16.69
C SER A 29 -0.72 6.86 -16.26
N GLY A 30 0.05 5.79 -16.04
CA GLY A 30 1.42 5.85 -15.57
C GLY A 30 1.58 6.16 -14.06
N CYS A 31 0.48 6.21 -13.29
CA CYS A 31 0.51 6.47 -11.85
C CYS A 31 0.67 5.16 -11.05
N LEU A 32 1.44 5.22 -9.98
CA LEU A 32 1.46 4.20 -8.93
C LEU A 32 0.54 4.64 -7.78
N CYS A 33 -0.65 4.02 -7.71
CA CYS A 33 -1.72 4.39 -6.80
C CYS A 33 -1.93 3.34 -5.72
N GLY A 34 -1.86 3.74 -4.45
CA GLY A 34 -2.18 2.90 -3.29
C GLY A 34 -3.64 3.07 -2.85
N VAL A 35 -4.39 1.97 -2.75
CA VAL A 35 -5.73 1.93 -2.15
C VAL A 35 -5.59 1.40 -0.72
N LEU A 36 -5.70 2.30 0.24
CA LEU A 36 -5.35 2.09 1.64
C LEU A 36 -6.59 1.95 2.52
N GLY A 37 -6.44 1.28 3.63
CA GLY A 37 -7.49 1.18 4.65
C GLY A 37 -7.44 -0.13 5.41
N PRO A 38 -8.17 -0.25 6.54
CA PRO A 38 -8.18 -1.45 7.36
C PRO A 38 -8.86 -2.63 6.65
N ASN A 39 -8.76 -3.81 7.26
CA ASN A 39 -9.49 -4.98 6.82
C ASN A 39 -11.01 -4.72 6.88
N GLY A 40 -11.74 -5.13 5.83
CA GLY A 40 -13.18 -4.84 5.71
C GLY A 40 -13.54 -3.41 5.27
N ALA A 41 -12.56 -2.56 4.92
CA ALA A 41 -12.82 -1.19 4.46
C ALA A 41 -13.53 -1.10 3.10
N GLY A 42 -13.53 -2.19 2.30
CA GLY A 42 -14.09 -2.23 0.94
C GLY A 42 -13.05 -2.28 -0.18
N LYS A 43 -11.74 -2.33 0.13
CA LYS A 43 -10.64 -2.34 -0.85
C LYS A 43 -10.75 -3.49 -1.85
N SER A 44 -10.71 -4.74 -1.38
CA SER A 44 -10.79 -5.93 -2.25
C SER A 44 -12.13 -6.03 -2.98
N THR A 45 -13.23 -5.55 -2.38
CA THR A 45 -14.52 -5.43 -3.07
C THR A 45 -14.43 -4.46 -4.25
N THR A 46 -13.80 -3.31 -4.06
CA THR A 46 -13.59 -2.31 -5.12
C THR A 46 -12.71 -2.88 -6.24
N ILE A 47 -11.61 -3.56 -5.89
CA ILE A 47 -10.73 -4.22 -6.85
C ILE A 47 -11.46 -5.34 -7.63
N ARG A 48 -12.25 -6.18 -6.96
CA ARG A 48 -13.04 -7.23 -7.63
C ARG A 48 -14.08 -6.65 -8.59
N MET A 49 -14.65 -5.49 -8.28
CA MET A 49 -15.53 -4.76 -9.21
C MET A 49 -14.74 -4.18 -10.40
N LEU A 50 -13.56 -3.61 -10.17
CA LEU A 50 -12.65 -3.17 -11.24
C LEU A 50 -12.31 -4.29 -12.22
N MET A 51 -12.15 -5.51 -11.72
CA MET A 51 -11.84 -6.70 -12.51
C MET A 51 -13.07 -7.37 -13.13
N SER A 52 -14.27 -6.80 -12.95
CA SER A 52 -15.56 -7.41 -13.37
C SER A 52 -15.79 -8.83 -12.83
N ILE A 53 -15.13 -9.17 -11.69
CA ILE A 53 -15.37 -10.43 -10.95
C ILE A 53 -16.72 -10.36 -10.23
N ILE A 54 -17.06 -9.18 -9.72
CA ILE A 54 -18.39 -8.83 -9.21
C ILE A 54 -18.82 -7.51 -9.87
N TYR A 55 -20.14 -7.27 -9.90
CA TYR A 55 -20.67 -6.06 -10.50
C TYR A 55 -21.15 -5.08 -9.43
N PRO A 56 -21.00 -3.76 -9.64
CA PRO A 56 -21.58 -2.76 -8.77
C PRO A 56 -23.12 -2.81 -8.85
N ASP A 57 -23.78 -2.43 -7.75
CA ASP A 57 -25.24 -2.29 -7.73
C ASP A 57 -25.67 -0.94 -8.29
N GLN A 58 -24.76 0.08 -8.20
CA GLN A 58 -24.94 1.41 -8.76
C GLN A 58 -23.60 1.98 -9.20
N GLY A 59 -23.66 2.98 -10.09
CA GLY A 59 -22.48 3.65 -10.61
C GLY A 59 -21.91 2.97 -11.85
N SER A 60 -20.76 3.44 -12.30
CA SER A 60 -20.07 2.92 -13.48
C SER A 60 -18.57 2.75 -13.23
N ILE A 61 -17.97 1.78 -13.92
CA ILE A 61 -16.55 1.49 -13.87
C ILE A 61 -16.01 1.41 -15.28
N ARG A 62 -14.88 2.09 -15.53
CA ARG A 62 -14.12 1.98 -16.77
C ARG A 62 -12.65 1.69 -16.46
N VAL A 63 -12.08 0.76 -17.21
CA VAL A 63 -10.67 0.36 -17.11
C VAL A 63 -10.06 0.44 -18.50
N LEU A 64 -8.98 1.21 -18.65
CA LEU A 64 -8.35 1.50 -19.94
C LEU A 64 -9.35 2.01 -21.02
N GLY A 65 -10.34 2.81 -20.57
CA GLY A 65 -11.37 3.39 -21.44
C GLY A 65 -12.56 2.49 -21.76
N SER A 66 -12.59 1.24 -21.30
CA SER A 66 -13.65 0.25 -21.53
C SER A 66 -14.01 -0.51 -20.25
N ASP A 67 -14.66 -1.66 -20.35
CA ASP A 67 -14.79 -2.61 -19.23
C ASP A 67 -13.54 -3.51 -19.11
N ALA A 68 -13.32 -4.10 -17.92
CA ALA A 68 -12.15 -4.92 -17.67
C ALA A 68 -12.14 -6.22 -18.50
N ILE A 69 -13.29 -6.75 -18.86
CA ILE A 69 -13.39 -7.99 -19.67
C ILE A 69 -12.84 -7.74 -21.06
N ALA A 70 -13.20 -6.63 -21.69
CA ALA A 70 -12.68 -6.23 -22.99
C ALA A 70 -11.17 -5.93 -22.98
N MET A 71 -10.64 -5.51 -21.82
CA MET A 71 -9.23 -5.13 -21.64
C MET A 71 -8.38 -6.21 -20.93
N LYS A 72 -8.91 -7.40 -20.71
CA LYS A 72 -8.30 -8.48 -19.91
C LYS A 72 -6.85 -8.82 -20.29
N ASP A 73 -6.50 -8.73 -21.56
CA ASP A 73 -5.14 -9.05 -22.06
C ASP A 73 -4.13 -7.91 -21.79
N ARG A 74 -4.64 -6.71 -21.50
CA ARG A 74 -3.85 -5.51 -21.15
C ARG A 74 -3.79 -5.26 -19.65
N ILE A 75 -4.44 -6.13 -18.84
CA ILE A 75 -4.51 -6.02 -17.38
C ILE A 75 -3.80 -7.20 -16.74
N GLY A 76 -2.87 -6.90 -15.82
CA GLY A 76 -2.30 -7.84 -14.87
C GLY A 76 -3.08 -7.78 -13.55
N TYR A 77 -3.47 -8.92 -13.01
CA TYR A 77 -4.18 -8.98 -11.73
C TYR A 77 -3.56 -10.02 -10.79
N LEU A 78 -3.17 -9.56 -9.60
CA LEU A 78 -2.75 -10.38 -8.48
C LEU A 78 -3.85 -10.35 -7.43
N PRO A 79 -4.62 -11.43 -7.22
CA PRO A 79 -5.60 -11.51 -6.14
C PRO A 79 -4.92 -11.72 -4.78
N GLU A 80 -5.59 -11.29 -3.70
CA GLU A 80 -5.16 -11.55 -2.31
C GLU A 80 -5.06 -13.05 -2.01
N GLU A 81 -6.06 -13.83 -2.48
CA GLU A 81 -6.08 -15.28 -2.30
C GLU A 81 -5.14 -15.98 -3.28
N ARG A 82 -4.42 -16.98 -2.80
CA ARG A 82 -3.46 -17.73 -3.62
C ARG A 82 -4.18 -18.69 -4.56
N GLY A 83 -4.22 -18.31 -5.84
CA GLY A 83 -4.87 -19.07 -6.93
C GLY A 83 -3.95 -20.01 -7.71
N LEU A 84 -2.85 -20.51 -7.11
CA LEU A 84 -1.93 -21.41 -7.81
C LEU A 84 -2.55 -22.81 -7.98
N TYR A 85 -2.36 -23.40 -9.17
CA TYR A 85 -2.69 -24.81 -9.41
C TYR A 85 -1.65 -25.70 -8.70
N LYS A 86 -1.95 -26.14 -7.49
CA LYS A 86 -1.03 -26.82 -6.54
C LYS A 86 -0.22 -27.94 -7.17
N LYS A 87 -0.85 -28.81 -7.99
CA LYS A 87 -0.22 -29.98 -8.61
C LYS A 87 0.58 -29.69 -9.87
N MET A 88 0.43 -28.49 -10.48
CA MET A 88 1.21 -28.09 -11.65
C MET A 88 2.63 -27.70 -11.25
N ARG A 89 3.60 -27.92 -12.15
CA ARG A 89 4.94 -27.38 -12.02
C ARG A 89 4.90 -25.87 -12.27
N VAL A 90 5.79 -25.13 -11.63
CA VAL A 90 5.86 -23.66 -11.72
C VAL A 90 5.92 -23.19 -13.16
N LEU A 91 6.82 -23.77 -13.98
CA LEU A 91 6.96 -23.38 -15.39
C LEU A 91 5.70 -23.73 -16.21
N GLU A 92 5.06 -24.86 -15.93
CA GLU A 92 3.80 -25.25 -16.59
C GLU A 92 2.67 -24.28 -16.23
N TYR A 93 2.54 -23.93 -14.94
CA TYR A 93 1.57 -22.95 -14.47
C TYR A 93 1.78 -21.58 -15.13
N LEU A 94 3.01 -21.06 -15.13
CA LEU A 94 3.31 -19.77 -15.76
C LEU A 94 3.09 -19.81 -17.27
N ALA A 95 3.48 -20.89 -17.94
CA ALA A 95 3.24 -21.06 -19.37
C ALA A 95 1.74 -21.13 -19.70
N TYR A 96 0.95 -21.80 -18.86
CA TYR A 96 -0.51 -21.86 -19.01
C TYR A 96 -1.14 -20.47 -18.86
N ILE A 97 -0.78 -19.71 -17.82
CA ILE A 97 -1.31 -18.34 -17.64
C ILE A 97 -0.87 -17.43 -18.80
N GLY A 98 0.37 -17.54 -19.27
CA GLY A 98 0.84 -16.78 -20.42
C GLY A 98 0.03 -17.07 -21.70
N ALA A 99 -0.32 -18.36 -21.93
CA ALA A 99 -1.17 -18.74 -23.06
C ALA A 99 -2.58 -18.15 -22.93
N LEU A 100 -3.17 -18.11 -21.74
CA LEU A 100 -4.46 -17.45 -21.49
C LEU A 100 -4.40 -15.94 -21.75
N LYS A 101 -3.23 -15.34 -21.71
CA LYS A 101 -2.95 -13.93 -22.01
C LYS A 101 -2.46 -13.70 -23.46
N GLY A 102 -2.61 -14.69 -24.34
CA GLY A 102 -2.30 -14.60 -25.77
C GLY A 102 -0.83 -14.82 -26.15
N LEU A 103 0.05 -15.18 -25.19
CA LEU A 103 1.43 -15.52 -25.51
C LEU A 103 1.52 -16.93 -26.13
N THR A 104 2.44 -17.12 -27.08
CA THR A 104 2.76 -18.47 -27.55
C THR A 104 3.42 -19.30 -26.46
N GLY A 105 3.35 -20.64 -26.55
CA GLY A 105 3.94 -21.52 -25.54
C GLY A 105 5.47 -21.33 -25.38
N ALA A 106 6.17 -21.07 -26.48
CA ALA A 106 7.61 -20.78 -26.45
C ALA A 106 7.90 -19.43 -25.76
N GLU A 107 7.15 -18.39 -26.09
CA GLU A 107 7.30 -17.07 -25.50
C GLU A 107 6.95 -17.08 -24.01
N SER A 108 5.85 -17.75 -23.62
CA SER A 108 5.45 -17.91 -22.22
C SER A 108 6.56 -18.55 -21.37
N ARG A 109 7.16 -19.63 -21.89
CA ARG A 109 8.27 -20.32 -21.18
C ARG A 109 9.51 -19.44 -21.07
N ARG A 110 9.88 -18.77 -22.15
CA ARG A 110 11.02 -17.85 -22.17
C ARG A 110 10.86 -16.72 -21.15
N ARG A 111 9.69 -16.06 -21.16
CA ARG A 111 9.39 -14.96 -20.23
C ARG A 111 9.29 -15.46 -18.78
N ALA A 112 8.66 -16.61 -18.55
CA ALA A 112 8.58 -17.22 -17.23
C ALA A 112 9.95 -17.45 -16.59
N LEU A 113 10.90 -18.05 -17.36
CA LEU A 113 12.26 -18.28 -16.87
C LEU A 113 12.98 -16.96 -16.56
N ALA A 114 12.89 -15.96 -17.46
CA ALA A 114 13.50 -14.64 -17.22
C ALA A 114 12.90 -13.95 -15.97
N TRP A 115 11.59 -14.08 -15.74
CA TRP A 115 10.94 -13.53 -14.56
C TRP A 115 11.31 -14.27 -13.27
N LEU A 116 11.49 -15.60 -13.31
CA LEU A 116 11.96 -16.37 -12.16
C LEU A 116 13.35 -15.90 -11.70
N GLU A 117 14.27 -15.65 -12.65
CA GLU A 117 15.58 -15.07 -12.35
C GLU A 117 15.44 -13.66 -11.76
N ARG A 118 14.64 -12.79 -12.42
CA ARG A 118 14.46 -11.39 -12.01
C ARG A 118 13.87 -11.23 -10.60
N ILE A 119 12.95 -12.13 -10.19
CA ILE A 119 12.33 -12.12 -8.86
C ILE A 119 13.13 -12.93 -7.82
N GLU A 120 14.33 -13.36 -8.17
CA GLU A 120 15.23 -14.13 -7.30
C GLU A 120 14.61 -15.46 -6.82
N LEU A 121 14.09 -16.23 -7.79
CA LEU A 121 13.59 -17.60 -7.61
C LEU A 121 14.23 -18.58 -8.62
N PRO A 122 15.56 -18.65 -8.72
CA PRO A 122 16.20 -19.57 -9.65
C PRO A 122 15.93 -21.04 -9.25
N GLY A 123 15.81 -21.94 -10.23
CA GLY A 123 15.73 -23.37 -10.03
C GLY A 123 14.41 -23.91 -9.46
N VAL A 124 13.34 -23.06 -9.39
CA VAL A 124 12.01 -23.52 -8.95
C VAL A 124 11.10 -23.94 -10.11
N ASP A 125 11.52 -23.74 -11.35
CA ASP A 125 10.77 -23.99 -12.58
C ASP A 125 10.20 -25.41 -12.66
N ARG A 126 10.92 -26.42 -12.13
CA ARG A 126 10.55 -27.83 -12.11
C ARG A 126 9.76 -28.26 -10.87
N LYS A 127 9.76 -27.45 -9.79
CA LYS A 127 9.01 -27.75 -8.57
C LYS A 127 7.50 -27.63 -8.82
N ARG A 128 6.72 -28.38 -8.05
CA ARG A 128 5.26 -28.20 -8.01
C ARG A 128 4.94 -26.94 -7.21
N CYS A 129 3.83 -26.26 -7.54
CA CYS A 129 3.43 -25.06 -6.83
C CYS A 129 3.16 -25.31 -5.33
N GLU A 130 2.73 -26.51 -4.95
CA GLU A 130 2.53 -26.91 -3.54
C GLU A 130 3.83 -27.08 -2.74
N GLU A 131 4.97 -27.30 -3.41
CA GLU A 131 6.29 -27.44 -2.76
C GLU A 131 6.93 -26.10 -2.40
N LEU A 132 6.32 -24.99 -2.83
CA LEU A 132 6.82 -23.65 -2.59
C LEU A 132 6.39 -23.14 -1.22
N SER A 133 7.28 -22.39 -0.55
CA SER A 133 6.89 -21.59 0.62
C SER A 133 5.82 -20.55 0.25
N LYS A 134 5.13 -20.03 1.27
CA LYS A 134 4.10 -18.98 1.07
C LYS A 134 4.62 -17.77 0.30
N GLY A 135 5.82 -17.30 0.64
CA GLY A 135 6.44 -16.16 -0.06
C GLY A 135 6.85 -16.48 -1.50
N MET A 136 7.35 -17.71 -1.75
CA MET A 136 7.64 -18.15 -3.11
C MET A 136 6.38 -18.27 -3.96
N GLN A 137 5.28 -18.78 -3.40
CA GLN A 137 3.98 -18.83 -4.08
C GLN A 137 3.49 -17.43 -4.47
N GLN A 138 3.63 -16.45 -3.58
CA GLN A 138 3.28 -15.05 -3.84
C GLN A 138 4.10 -14.48 -5.01
N LYS A 139 5.42 -14.73 -5.01
CA LYS A 139 6.29 -14.31 -6.12
C LYS A 139 5.91 -14.95 -7.45
N VAL A 140 5.59 -16.24 -7.48
CA VAL A 140 5.14 -16.93 -8.71
C VAL A 140 3.81 -16.38 -9.20
N GLN A 141 2.89 -16.08 -8.29
CA GLN A 141 1.60 -15.48 -8.63
C GLN A 141 1.76 -14.05 -9.16
N PHE A 142 2.69 -13.28 -8.59
CA PHE A 142 3.06 -11.96 -9.12
C PHE A 142 3.62 -12.08 -10.55
N ILE A 143 4.54 -13.03 -10.83
CA ILE A 143 5.02 -13.26 -12.20
C ILE A 143 3.86 -13.52 -13.15
N ALA A 144 2.92 -14.37 -12.77
CA ALA A 144 1.76 -14.69 -13.59
C ALA A 144 0.92 -13.44 -13.93
N SER A 145 0.89 -12.43 -13.03
CA SER A 145 0.17 -11.18 -13.23
C SER A 145 0.88 -10.17 -14.15
N VAL A 146 2.22 -10.28 -14.33
CA VAL A 146 2.99 -9.24 -15.05
C VAL A 146 3.75 -9.74 -16.28
N MET A 147 3.94 -11.06 -16.44
CA MET A 147 4.81 -11.61 -17.49
C MET A 147 4.31 -11.37 -18.92
N HIS A 148 3.02 -11.09 -19.12
CA HIS A 148 2.44 -10.76 -20.41
C HIS A 148 2.58 -9.28 -20.80
N ASP A 149 3.26 -8.50 -19.95
CA ASP A 149 3.58 -7.07 -20.14
C ASP A 149 2.32 -6.16 -20.19
N PRO A 150 1.47 -6.19 -19.16
CA PRO A 150 0.23 -5.42 -19.11
C PRO A 150 0.48 -3.91 -19.00
N GLU A 151 -0.48 -3.11 -19.46
CA GLU A 151 -0.49 -1.64 -19.33
C GLU A 151 -0.95 -1.19 -17.94
N LEU A 152 -1.90 -1.94 -17.36
CA LEU A 152 -2.43 -1.74 -16.02
C LEU A 152 -2.15 -2.97 -15.17
N ILE A 153 -1.59 -2.77 -13.99
CA ILE A 153 -1.30 -3.82 -13.01
C ILE A 153 -2.11 -3.54 -11.75
N ILE A 154 -2.97 -4.48 -11.37
CA ILE A 154 -3.79 -4.40 -10.15
C ILE A 154 -3.31 -5.49 -9.19
N LEU A 155 -2.90 -5.09 -7.99
CA LEU A 155 -2.32 -5.97 -6.98
C LEU A 155 -3.13 -5.87 -5.68
N ASP A 156 -3.78 -6.96 -5.28
CA ASP A 156 -4.53 -7.01 -4.03
C ASP A 156 -3.65 -7.59 -2.92
N GLU A 157 -3.25 -6.76 -1.94
CA GLU A 157 -2.36 -7.09 -0.82
C GLU A 157 -1.04 -7.78 -1.25
N PRO A 158 -0.26 -7.21 -2.20
CA PRO A 158 0.88 -7.91 -2.81
C PRO A 158 2.01 -8.27 -1.83
N PHE A 159 2.13 -7.55 -0.72
CA PHE A 159 3.19 -7.73 0.28
C PHE A 159 2.78 -8.65 1.43
N SER A 160 1.50 -9.07 1.47
CA SER A 160 0.97 -9.90 2.54
C SER A 160 1.68 -11.26 2.63
N GLY A 161 2.17 -11.60 3.82
CA GLY A 161 2.84 -12.87 4.09
C GLY A 161 4.23 -13.01 3.46
N LEU A 162 4.85 -11.92 3.02
CA LEU A 162 6.25 -11.85 2.65
C LEU A 162 7.10 -11.42 3.86
N ASP A 163 8.27 -12.02 3.99
CA ASP A 163 9.31 -11.52 4.89
C ASP A 163 9.93 -10.21 4.35
N PRO A 164 10.67 -9.45 5.17
CA PRO A 164 11.23 -8.17 4.74
C PRO A 164 12.15 -8.23 3.51
N VAL A 165 12.86 -9.33 3.30
CA VAL A 165 13.76 -9.49 2.15
C VAL A 165 12.94 -9.65 0.86
N ASN A 166 11.96 -10.56 0.88
CA ASN A 166 11.08 -10.81 -0.25
C ASN A 166 10.19 -9.59 -0.56
N SER A 167 9.74 -8.85 0.46
CA SER A 167 9.01 -7.58 0.28
C SER A 167 9.85 -6.53 -0.45
N ARG A 168 11.14 -6.38 -0.12
CA ARG A 168 12.05 -5.46 -0.82
C ARG A 168 12.25 -5.84 -2.29
N VAL A 169 12.40 -7.14 -2.59
CA VAL A 169 12.52 -7.62 -3.98
C VAL A 169 11.28 -7.25 -4.77
N LEU A 170 10.09 -7.51 -4.21
CA LEU A 170 8.83 -7.19 -4.87
C LEU A 170 8.65 -5.68 -5.06
N ALA A 171 8.94 -4.88 -4.03
CA ALA A 171 8.87 -3.42 -4.09
C ALA A 171 9.77 -2.84 -5.18
N ARG A 172 11.03 -3.32 -5.28
CA ARG A 172 11.96 -2.94 -6.35
C ARG A 172 11.37 -3.22 -7.74
N ILE A 173 10.79 -4.40 -7.94
CA ILE A 173 10.22 -4.76 -9.25
C ILE A 173 8.97 -3.91 -9.55
N VAL A 174 8.13 -3.61 -8.57
CA VAL A 174 6.99 -2.71 -8.74
C VAL A 174 7.47 -1.31 -9.16
N THR A 175 8.51 -0.79 -8.51
CA THR A 175 9.12 0.51 -8.89
C THR A 175 9.70 0.48 -10.31
N GLU A 176 10.38 -0.60 -10.70
CA GLU A 176 10.93 -0.75 -12.06
C GLU A 176 9.81 -0.79 -13.12
N LEU A 177 8.70 -1.50 -12.86
CA LEU A 177 7.54 -1.55 -13.76
C LEU A 177 6.87 -0.18 -13.88
N HIS A 178 6.73 0.55 -12.77
CA HIS A 178 6.22 1.90 -12.76
C HIS A 178 7.13 2.87 -13.53
N ALA A 179 8.45 2.84 -13.31
CA ALA A 179 9.42 3.62 -14.06
C ALA A 179 9.41 3.32 -15.57
N GLY A 180 9.00 2.09 -15.94
CA GLY A 180 8.73 1.68 -17.32
C GLY A 180 7.40 2.20 -17.88
N GLY A 181 6.68 3.09 -17.18
CA GLY A 181 5.44 3.73 -17.62
C GLY A 181 4.17 2.93 -17.38
N ARG A 182 4.21 1.82 -16.61
CA ARG A 182 3.01 1.04 -16.29
C ARG A 182 2.17 1.76 -15.25
N THR A 183 0.84 1.70 -15.42
CA THR A 183 -0.09 2.12 -14.36
C THR A 183 -0.21 0.98 -13.36
N ILE A 184 -0.03 1.29 -12.08
CA ILE A 184 -0.10 0.28 -11.01
C ILE A 184 -1.08 0.76 -9.96
N LEU A 185 -2.03 -0.10 -9.61
CA LEU A 185 -2.95 0.10 -8.48
C LEU A 185 -2.76 -1.06 -7.52
N PHE A 186 -2.42 -0.79 -6.27
CA PHE A 186 -2.36 -1.85 -5.28
C PHE A 186 -3.13 -1.50 -4.01
N SER A 187 -3.77 -2.51 -3.41
CA SER A 187 -4.37 -2.37 -2.10
C SER A 187 -3.38 -2.78 -1.01
N THR A 188 -3.45 -2.11 0.12
CA THR A 188 -2.78 -2.57 1.34
C THR A 188 -3.41 -1.95 2.59
N HIS A 189 -3.28 -2.66 3.72
CA HIS A 189 -3.49 -2.12 5.05
C HIS A 189 -2.18 -1.66 5.71
N GLN A 190 -1.02 -1.96 5.11
CA GLN A 190 0.32 -1.59 5.58
C GLN A 190 0.74 -0.28 4.92
N MET A 191 0.51 0.85 5.59
CA MET A 191 0.66 2.19 4.99
C MET A 191 2.10 2.55 4.64
N HIS A 192 3.09 1.98 5.33
CA HIS A 192 4.51 2.20 5.05
C HIS A 192 4.92 1.77 3.62
N HIS A 193 4.27 0.74 3.03
CA HIS A 193 4.51 0.38 1.63
C HIS A 193 4.03 1.47 0.68
N ALA A 194 2.86 2.06 0.96
CA ALA A 194 2.35 3.15 0.16
C ALA A 194 3.22 4.41 0.27
N GLU A 195 3.69 4.74 1.48
CA GLU A 195 4.60 5.86 1.71
C GLU A 195 5.91 5.77 0.94
N SER A 196 6.39 4.54 0.71
CA SER A 196 7.66 4.30 0.04
C SER A 196 7.54 4.19 -1.48
N LEU A 197 6.35 3.87 -2.02
CA LEU A 197 6.18 3.49 -3.41
C LEU A 197 5.26 4.40 -4.21
N CYS A 198 4.19 4.95 -3.58
CA CYS A 198 3.10 5.58 -4.31
C CYS A 198 3.36 7.02 -4.71
N ASP A 199 2.84 7.40 -5.89
CA ASP A 199 2.66 8.81 -6.28
C ASP A 199 1.37 9.37 -5.67
N ARG A 200 0.33 8.51 -5.58
CA ARG A 200 -1.02 8.86 -5.16
C ARG A 200 -1.57 7.83 -4.18
N VAL A 201 -2.33 8.29 -3.21
CA VAL A 201 -2.98 7.44 -2.22
C VAL A 201 -4.48 7.73 -2.16
N VAL A 202 -5.24 6.66 -2.04
CA VAL A 202 -6.69 6.67 -1.85
C VAL A 202 -6.98 5.93 -0.56
N LEU A 203 -7.53 6.61 0.41
CA LEU A 203 -7.87 6.04 1.70
C LEU A 203 -9.35 5.69 1.73
N ILE A 204 -9.64 4.41 1.99
CA ILE A 204 -11.00 3.90 2.11
C ILE A 204 -11.22 3.41 3.56
N ASN A 205 -12.34 3.82 4.14
CA ASN A 205 -12.80 3.31 5.43
C ASN A 205 -14.31 3.08 5.40
N ARG A 206 -14.76 1.92 5.87
CA ARG A 206 -16.19 1.53 5.93
C ARG A 206 -16.96 1.76 4.62
N GLY A 207 -16.29 1.52 3.49
CA GLY A 207 -16.85 1.67 2.15
C GLY A 207 -16.86 3.10 1.60
N GLU A 208 -16.34 4.07 2.32
CA GLU A 208 -16.27 5.48 1.93
C GLU A 208 -14.82 5.89 1.63
N LYS A 209 -14.64 6.76 0.63
CA LYS A 209 -13.35 7.36 0.30
C LYS A 209 -13.11 8.57 1.20
N LEU A 210 -12.13 8.49 2.11
CA LEU A 210 -11.76 9.57 3.02
C LEU A 210 -10.71 10.53 2.44
N LEU A 211 -9.81 10.00 1.60
CA LEU A 211 -8.72 10.77 0.99
C LEU A 211 -8.48 10.28 -0.44
N ASP A 212 -8.09 11.17 -1.35
CA ASP A 212 -7.71 10.86 -2.73
C ASP A 212 -6.77 11.95 -3.24
N GLU A 213 -5.47 11.84 -2.93
CA GLU A 213 -4.48 12.88 -3.19
C GLU A 213 -3.12 12.30 -3.61
N THR A 214 -2.25 13.15 -4.14
CA THR A 214 -0.84 12.79 -4.30
C THR A 214 -0.17 12.69 -2.93
N LEU A 215 0.82 11.80 -2.79
CA LEU A 215 1.55 11.64 -1.54
C LEU A 215 2.27 12.95 -1.13
N GLU A 216 2.70 13.74 -2.12
CA GLU A 216 3.29 15.06 -1.89
C GLU A 216 2.27 16.04 -1.29
N SER A 217 1.03 16.09 -1.84
CA SER A 217 -0.07 16.91 -1.31
C SER A 217 -0.44 16.52 0.12
N VAL A 218 -0.55 15.22 0.38
CA VAL A 218 -0.83 14.70 1.73
C VAL A 218 0.24 15.17 2.73
N ARG A 219 1.52 15.04 2.36
CA ARG A 219 2.64 15.48 3.21
C ARG A 219 2.68 16.98 3.42
N ALA A 220 2.32 17.78 2.40
CA ALA A 220 2.28 19.24 2.49
C ALA A 220 1.10 19.73 3.35
N GLY A 221 -0.03 19.03 3.31
CA GLY A 221 -1.24 19.37 4.08
C GLY A 221 -1.14 19.05 5.57
N HIS A 222 -0.25 18.12 5.97
CA HIS A 222 -0.11 17.69 7.35
C HIS A 222 1.23 18.16 7.93
N ARG A 223 1.22 19.35 8.55
CA ARG A 223 2.41 19.91 9.18
C ARG A 223 2.82 19.06 10.39
N PRO A 224 4.15 18.88 10.63
CA PRO A 224 4.64 18.26 11.85
C PRO A 224 4.16 19.04 13.08
N THR A 225 3.59 18.31 14.04
CA THR A 225 3.18 18.84 15.36
C THR A 225 4.04 18.31 16.49
N THR A 226 5.01 17.44 16.16
CA THR A 226 5.83 16.72 17.14
C THR A 226 7.29 16.79 16.75
N VAL A 227 8.15 16.95 17.76
CA VAL A 227 9.60 16.84 17.64
C VAL A 227 10.06 15.55 18.30
N VAL A 228 10.90 14.78 17.61
CA VAL A 228 11.62 13.64 18.19
C VAL A 228 12.96 14.14 18.69
N ALA A 229 13.22 13.93 19.97
CA ALA A 229 14.50 14.29 20.60
C ALA A 229 15.15 13.03 21.20
N ARG A 230 16.25 12.57 20.58
CA ARG A 230 16.99 11.39 21.03
C ARG A 230 17.86 11.72 22.22
N THR A 231 17.82 10.91 23.26
CA THR A 231 18.65 11.05 24.44
C THR A 231 19.48 9.78 24.70
N ASP A 232 20.73 9.96 25.10
CA ASP A 232 21.61 8.87 25.55
C ASP A 232 21.54 8.71 27.08
N GLY A 233 20.79 9.61 27.74
CA GLY A 233 20.57 9.62 29.19
C GLY A 233 19.26 9.04 29.65
N ALA A 234 18.91 9.23 30.90
CA ALA A 234 17.63 8.80 31.48
C ALA A 234 16.46 9.58 30.82
N PHE A 235 15.46 8.85 30.33
CA PHE A 235 14.26 9.41 29.69
C PHE A 235 13.58 10.46 30.58
N GLU A 236 13.43 10.16 31.88
CA GLU A 236 12.72 11.01 32.85
C GLU A 236 13.35 12.41 32.95
N THR A 237 14.68 12.46 32.94
CA THR A 237 15.44 13.73 33.00
C THR A 237 15.27 14.52 31.70
N ALA A 238 15.32 13.83 30.56
CA ALA A 238 15.16 14.44 29.24
C ALA A 238 13.74 14.93 29.03
N ALA A 239 12.73 14.14 29.43
CA ALA A 239 11.31 14.47 29.34
C ALA A 239 10.99 15.71 30.22
N ALA A 240 11.41 15.72 31.47
CA ALA A 240 11.21 16.87 32.35
C ALA A 240 11.89 18.16 31.85
N ALA A 241 12.99 18.04 31.12
CA ALA A 241 13.62 19.20 30.46
C ALA A 241 12.82 19.68 29.25
N ALA A 242 12.30 18.76 28.45
CA ALA A 242 11.45 19.07 27.28
C ALA A 242 10.12 19.73 27.71
N GLU A 243 9.47 19.26 28.76
CA GLU A 243 8.22 19.84 29.30
C GLU A 243 8.36 21.30 29.76
N ARG A 244 9.57 21.73 30.15
CA ARG A 244 9.83 23.11 30.53
C ARG A 244 10.03 24.08 29.40
N ILE A 245 10.11 23.58 28.17
CA ILE A 245 10.30 24.42 26.98
C ILE A 245 8.97 25.09 26.64
N PRO A 246 8.93 26.41 26.52
CA PRO A 246 7.75 27.15 26.10
C PRO A 246 7.27 26.66 24.74
N GLY A 247 5.98 26.35 24.62
CA GLY A 247 5.38 25.82 23.40
C GLY A 247 5.31 24.30 23.33
N VAL A 248 5.83 23.55 24.30
CA VAL A 248 5.58 22.12 24.47
C VAL A 248 4.31 21.93 25.27
N ALA A 249 3.34 21.18 24.70
CA ALA A 249 2.05 20.87 25.35
C ALA A 249 2.08 19.54 26.12
N ALA A 250 2.80 18.56 25.59
CA ALA A 250 2.91 17.22 26.19
C ALA A 250 4.21 16.55 25.74
N VAL A 251 4.64 15.57 26.52
CA VAL A 251 5.83 14.75 26.22
C VAL A 251 5.47 13.28 26.36
N ASP A 252 5.77 12.50 25.32
CA ASP A 252 5.59 11.05 25.28
C ASP A 252 6.92 10.34 25.06
N ARG A 253 6.93 9.03 25.29
CA ARG A 253 8.08 8.15 25.02
C ARG A 253 7.84 7.39 23.72
N ALA A 254 8.78 7.49 22.77
CA ALA A 254 8.80 6.66 21.57
C ALA A 254 9.24 5.22 21.89
N GLU A 255 8.95 4.29 20.98
CA GLU A 255 9.35 2.87 21.11
C GLU A 255 10.88 2.69 21.22
N ASP A 256 11.65 3.54 20.54
CA ASP A 256 13.13 3.56 20.59
C ASP A 256 13.68 4.27 21.83
N GLY A 257 12.83 4.72 22.76
CA GLY A 257 13.19 5.44 23.96
C GLY A 257 13.39 6.96 23.78
N SER A 258 13.24 7.49 22.57
CA SER A 258 13.31 8.92 22.30
C SER A 258 12.16 9.69 22.98
N VAL A 259 12.38 10.97 23.23
CA VAL A 259 11.37 11.91 23.71
C VAL A 259 10.57 12.44 22.53
N LEU A 260 9.24 12.34 22.58
CA LEU A 260 8.31 12.97 21.65
C LEU A 260 7.76 14.25 22.31
N ALA A 261 8.19 15.42 21.84
CA ALA A 261 7.69 16.70 22.34
C ALA A 261 6.60 17.22 21.38
N HIS A 262 5.37 17.29 21.87
CA HIS A 262 4.20 17.77 21.12
C HIS A 262 4.07 19.27 21.25
N ALA A 263 3.95 19.96 20.14
CA ALA A 263 3.75 21.41 20.09
C ALA A 263 2.35 21.79 20.63
N ALA A 264 2.29 22.86 21.38
CA ALA A 264 1.03 23.45 21.83
C ALA A 264 0.25 24.05 20.64
N ALA A 265 -1.07 24.17 20.81
CA ALA A 265 -1.90 24.82 19.81
C ALA A 265 -1.40 26.24 19.50
N GLY A 266 -1.17 26.52 18.21
CA GLY A 266 -0.61 27.80 17.74
C GLY A 266 0.93 27.89 17.77
N THR A 267 1.64 26.86 18.23
CA THR A 267 3.10 26.78 18.13
C THR A 267 3.49 25.91 16.94
N ASP A 268 4.42 26.38 16.10
CA ASP A 268 5.00 25.52 15.07
C ASP A 268 6.06 24.62 15.69
N ALA A 269 5.99 23.30 15.45
CA ALA A 269 6.95 22.36 15.98
C ALA A 269 8.40 22.66 15.57
N ILE A 270 8.61 23.39 14.47
CA ILE A 270 9.95 23.82 14.03
C ILE A 270 10.59 24.75 15.04
N ASP A 271 9.78 25.56 15.75
CA ASP A 271 10.27 26.52 16.75
C ASP A 271 10.77 25.82 18.02
N LEU A 272 10.40 24.55 18.23
CA LEU A 272 10.87 23.74 19.35
C LEU A 272 12.25 23.13 19.13
N LEU A 273 12.74 23.06 17.89
CA LEU A 273 14.01 22.40 17.55
C LEU A 273 15.19 23.06 18.27
N ALA A 274 15.30 24.37 18.16
CA ALA A 274 16.42 25.13 18.73
C ALA A 274 16.43 25.09 20.27
N PRO A 275 15.31 25.33 20.99
CA PRO A 275 15.25 25.20 22.44
C PRO A 275 15.57 23.79 22.95
N LEU A 276 15.06 22.75 22.29
CA LEU A 276 15.37 21.34 22.64
C LEU A 276 16.87 21.05 22.47
N ALA A 277 17.45 21.43 21.35
CA ALA A 277 18.89 21.25 21.09
C ALA A 277 19.77 22.02 22.10
N ALA A 278 19.34 23.20 22.54
CA ALA A 278 20.07 24.02 23.51
C ALA A 278 20.19 23.38 24.90
N THR A 279 19.31 22.44 25.27
CA THR A 279 19.37 21.73 26.56
C THR A 279 20.61 20.85 26.70
N ARG A 280 21.26 20.45 25.61
CA ARG A 280 22.41 19.52 25.52
C ARG A 280 22.13 18.12 26.12
N LEU A 281 20.87 17.79 26.37
CA LEU A 281 20.46 16.48 26.87
C LEU A 281 20.11 15.52 25.70
N PHE A 282 20.04 16.04 24.48
CA PHE A 282 19.67 15.29 23.31
C PHE A 282 20.84 15.17 22.32
N SER A 283 21.10 13.95 21.89
CA SER A 283 22.10 13.63 20.85
C SER A 283 21.58 13.94 19.43
N GLY A 284 20.28 14.12 19.27
CA GLY A 284 19.63 14.47 18.00
C GLY A 284 18.22 15.01 18.22
N VAL A 285 17.86 16.04 17.45
CA VAL A 285 16.52 16.65 17.48
C VAL A 285 16.04 16.79 16.04
N ALA A 286 14.84 16.28 15.74
CA ALA A 286 14.27 16.32 14.42
C ALA A 286 12.73 16.46 14.46
N LEU A 287 12.15 17.06 13.44
CA LEU A 287 10.71 17.05 13.27
C LEU A 287 10.21 15.63 12.98
N LYS A 288 9.20 15.17 13.71
CA LYS A 288 8.46 13.94 13.37
C LYS A 288 7.45 14.29 12.28
N ARG A 289 7.75 13.89 11.04
CA ARG A 289 6.76 14.03 9.97
C ARG A 289 5.63 13.03 10.23
N PRO A 290 4.35 13.46 10.10
CA PRO A 290 3.22 12.56 10.20
C PRO A 290 3.34 11.43 9.17
N THR A 291 3.12 10.20 9.59
CA THR A 291 3.02 9.03 8.72
C THR A 291 1.62 8.93 8.13
N LEU A 292 1.44 8.13 7.08
CA LEU A 292 0.10 7.83 6.57
C LEU A 292 -0.77 7.15 7.63
N ASP A 293 -0.17 6.39 8.57
CA ASP A 293 -0.89 5.82 9.71
C ASP A 293 -1.42 6.91 10.65
N ASP A 294 -0.59 7.91 10.98
CA ASP A 294 -1.00 9.05 11.82
C ASP A 294 -2.16 9.82 11.14
N ILE A 295 -2.03 10.10 9.85
CA ILE A 295 -3.06 10.80 9.05
C ILE A 295 -4.35 9.99 8.95
N PHE A 296 -4.24 8.66 8.78
CA PHE A 296 -5.41 7.78 8.79
C PHE A 296 -6.18 7.87 10.10
N VAL A 297 -5.49 7.78 11.24
CA VAL A 297 -6.11 7.88 12.57
C VAL A 297 -6.81 9.22 12.74
N GLU A 298 -6.18 10.32 12.31
CA GLU A 298 -6.77 11.66 12.35
C GLU A 298 -8.07 11.72 11.52
N LEU A 299 -8.04 11.28 10.25
CA LEU A 299 -9.19 11.31 9.36
C LEU A 299 -10.33 10.45 9.85
N VAL A 300 -10.06 9.23 10.36
CA VAL A 300 -11.09 8.34 10.91
C VAL A 300 -11.72 8.92 12.16
N THR A 301 -10.92 9.54 13.03
CA THR A 301 -11.42 10.18 14.26
C THR A 301 -12.30 11.39 13.93
N ALA A 302 -11.89 12.22 12.98
CA ALA A 302 -12.66 13.37 12.52
C ALA A 302 -14.01 12.98 11.88
N HIS A 303 -14.09 11.80 11.24
CA HIS A 303 -15.33 11.28 10.64
C HIS A 303 -16.19 10.42 11.61
N GLY A 304 -15.96 10.52 12.94
CA GLY A 304 -16.80 9.89 13.96
C GLY A 304 -16.56 8.39 14.17
N GLY A 305 -15.39 7.89 13.80
CA GLY A 305 -14.98 6.49 13.97
C GLY A 305 -13.99 6.31 15.13
N HIS A 306 -14.31 5.45 16.10
CA HIS A 306 -13.31 4.98 17.05
C HIS A 306 -12.34 4.05 16.30
N ALA A 307 -11.12 4.52 16.08
CA ALA A 307 -10.02 3.66 15.61
C ALA A 307 -9.68 2.68 16.75
N ARG A 308 -10.10 1.40 16.63
CA ARG A 308 -9.47 0.34 17.43
C ARG A 308 -8.06 0.16 16.88
N ARG A 309 -7.05 0.51 17.68
CA ARG A 309 -5.69 0.01 17.46
C ARG A 309 -5.77 -1.51 17.53
N GLU A 310 -5.50 -2.20 16.42
CA GLU A 310 -5.23 -3.64 16.45
C GLU A 310 -3.93 -3.80 17.24
N GLU A 311 -4.02 -4.37 18.44
CA GLU A 311 -2.84 -4.86 19.15
C GLU A 311 -2.17 -5.91 18.27
N PRO A 312 -0.83 -5.93 18.17
CA PRO A 312 -0.11 -6.96 17.46
C PRO A 312 -0.45 -8.30 18.09
N ALA A 313 -1.03 -9.22 17.31
CA ALA A 313 -1.27 -10.58 17.73
C ALA A 313 0.06 -11.25 18.03
N HIS A 314 0.39 -11.38 19.32
CA HIS A 314 1.42 -12.28 19.79
C HIS A 314 0.91 -13.73 19.67
N ALA A 315 1.47 -14.49 18.73
CA ALA A 315 1.62 -15.94 18.80
C ALA A 315 2.67 -16.41 17.77
#